data_f35ac8ae0de1b3600a7922e031c48e0d
#
_entry.id   f35ac8ae0de1b3600a7922e031c48e0d
#
_cell.length_a   1.000
_cell.length_b   1.000
_cell.length_c   1.000
_cell.angle_alpha   90.00
_cell.angle_beta   90.00
_cell.angle_gamma   90.00
#
_symmetry.space_group_name_H-M   'P 1'
#
loop_
_entity.id
_entity.type
_entity.pdbx_description
1 polymer ?
#
loop_
_entity_poly.entity_id
_entity_poly.type
_entity_poly.pdbx_seq_one_letter_code
_entity_poly.pdbx_strand_id
1 'polypeptide(L)'
;DQKLLDTASEVIKRNFDNPDFDMNMLASELNMGRSKMFLRLKEVMGLTPNEFTMKLKLEEALRLLQEEPQYNISEISYRLGFTSPRYFSRCFKSFYGVAPLSYRKDSPREDSQAEEDIQE
;
A
#
# COMPACT_ATOMS: atom_id res chain seq x y z
N ASP A 1 16.76 10.95 -8.78
CA ASP A 1 16.64 10.08 -9.93
C ASP A 1 15.18 9.69 -10.15
N GLN A 2 14.51 10.56 -10.88
CA GLN A 2 13.07 10.43 -11.09
C GLN A 2 12.71 9.18 -11.88
N LYS A 3 13.54 8.83 -12.85
CA LYS A 3 13.25 7.67 -13.66
C LYS A 3 13.27 6.38 -12.83
N LEU A 4 14.20 6.28 -11.92
CA LEU A 4 14.27 5.11 -11.03
C LEU A 4 13.00 5.01 -10.20
N LEU A 5 12.56 6.13 -9.64
CA LEU A 5 11.36 6.15 -8.82
C LEU A 5 10.11 5.81 -9.63
N ASP A 6 10.01 6.37 -10.83
CA ASP A 6 8.85 6.11 -11.68
C ASP A 6 8.77 4.63 -12.05
N THR A 7 9.90 4.04 -12.42
CA THR A 7 9.91 2.63 -12.78
C THR A 7 9.58 1.75 -11.58
N ALA A 8 10.19 2.04 -10.43
CA ALA A 8 9.91 1.27 -9.22
C ALA A 8 8.45 1.37 -8.83
N SER A 9 7.87 2.56 -8.88
CA SER A 9 6.46 2.76 -8.58
C SER A 9 5.58 1.95 -9.49
N GLU A 10 5.87 1.98 -10.77
CA GLU A 10 5.05 1.27 -11.75
C GLU A 10 5.10 -0.23 -11.52
N VAL A 11 6.28 -0.77 -11.28
CA VAL A 11 6.43 -2.20 -11.04
C VAL A 11 5.68 -2.62 -9.78
N ILE A 12 5.83 -1.85 -8.71
CA ILE A 12 5.17 -2.17 -7.46
C ILE A 12 3.65 -2.12 -7.60
N LYS A 13 3.13 -1.07 -8.24
CA LYS A 13 1.68 -0.91 -8.40
C LYS A 13 1.08 -2.03 -9.24
N ARG A 14 1.80 -2.46 -10.26
CA ARG A 14 1.36 -3.55 -11.12
C ARG A 14 1.23 -4.87 -10.36
N ASN A 15 1.93 -4.99 -9.25
CA ASN A 15 2.03 -6.23 -8.50
C ASN A 15 1.38 -6.17 -7.11
N PHE A 16 0.54 -5.16 -6.85
CA PHE A 16 -0.09 -5.04 -5.52
C PHE A 16 -0.79 -6.32 -5.08
N ASP A 17 -1.47 -6.98 -5.99
CA ASP A 17 -2.25 -8.17 -5.67
C ASP A 17 -1.54 -9.46 -6.05
N ASN A 18 -0.26 -9.41 -6.36
CA ASN A 18 0.52 -10.58 -6.72
C ASN A 18 1.21 -11.14 -5.47
N PRO A 19 0.74 -12.28 -4.94
CA PRO A 19 1.31 -12.82 -3.72
C PRO A 19 2.74 -13.32 -3.88
N ASP A 20 3.20 -13.52 -5.11
CA ASP A 20 4.55 -13.99 -5.36
C ASP A 20 5.55 -12.85 -5.56
N PHE A 21 5.07 -11.63 -5.59
CA PHE A 21 5.96 -10.49 -5.80
C PHE A 21 6.81 -10.26 -4.57
N ASP A 22 8.13 -10.09 -4.78
CA ASP A 22 9.05 -9.82 -3.69
C ASP A 22 10.12 -8.83 -4.15
N MET A 23 11.01 -8.50 -3.23
CA MET A 23 12.04 -7.50 -3.51
C MET A 23 13.06 -7.97 -4.52
N ASN A 24 13.25 -9.29 -4.67
CA ASN A 24 14.13 -9.81 -5.72
C ASN A 24 13.55 -9.49 -7.10
N MET A 25 12.25 -9.64 -7.23
CA MET A 25 11.59 -9.34 -8.51
C MET A 25 11.67 -7.86 -8.82
N LEU A 26 11.49 -7.02 -7.81
CA LEU A 26 11.61 -5.58 -8.02
C LEU A 26 13.03 -5.22 -8.49
N ALA A 27 14.03 -5.76 -7.80
CA ALA A 27 15.42 -5.47 -8.18
C ALA A 27 15.70 -5.92 -9.61
N SER A 28 15.19 -7.08 -9.98
CA SER A 28 15.37 -7.61 -11.33
C SER A 28 14.77 -6.68 -12.37
N GLU A 29 13.56 -6.17 -12.11
CA GLU A 29 12.91 -5.24 -13.02
C GLU A 29 13.69 -3.93 -13.16
N LEU A 30 14.40 -3.55 -12.11
CA LEU A 30 15.20 -2.34 -12.11
C LEU A 30 16.62 -2.60 -12.63
N ASN A 31 16.91 -3.83 -13.02
CA ASN A 31 18.23 -4.22 -13.53
C ASN A 31 19.34 -3.94 -12.54
N MET A 32 19.10 -4.25 -11.28
CA MET A 32 20.09 -4.08 -10.23
C MET A 32 20.00 -5.21 -9.22
N GLY A 33 21.07 -5.40 -8.46
CA GLY A 33 21.05 -6.33 -7.36
C GLY A 33 20.26 -5.73 -6.19
N ARG A 34 19.88 -6.58 -5.25
CA ARG A 34 19.08 -6.15 -4.10
C ARG A 34 19.80 -5.10 -3.26
N SER A 35 21.09 -5.30 -3.02
CA SER A 35 21.85 -4.35 -2.20
C SER A 35 21.91 -2.98 -2.84
N LYS A 36 22.16 -2.95 -4.15
CA LYS A 36 22.23 -1.68 -4.87
C LYS A 36 20.88 -0.99 -4.88
N MET A 37 19.80 -1.75 -5.08
CA MET A 37 18.46 -1.21 -5.07
C MET A 37 18.14 -0.58 -3.71
N PHE A 38 18.47 -1.31 -2.63
CA PHE A 38 18.22 -0.81 -1.29
C PHE A 38 18.93 0.54 -1.08
N LEU A 39 20.21 0.58 -1.43
CA LEU A 39 21.00 1.81 -1.24
C LEU A 39 20.48 2.96 -2.09
N ARG A 40 20.16 2.68 -3.35
CA ARG A 40 19.71 3.74 -4.25
C ARG A 40 18.36 4.32 -3.84
N LEU A 41 17.41 3.46 -3.46
CA LEU A 41 16.12 3.96 -3.03
C LEU A 41 16.23 4.73 -1.72
N LYS A 42 17.03 4.20 -0.80
CA LYS A 42 17.25 4.90 0.46
C LYS A 42 17.89 6.27 0.23
N GLU A 43 18.83 6.33 -0.70
CA GLU A 43 19.53 7.57 -1.02
C GLU A 43 18.59 8.60 -1.66
N VAL A 44 17.75 8.14 -2.59
CA VAL A 44 16.89 9.04 -3.35
C VAL A 44 15.67 9.47 -2.55
N MET A 45 15.10 8.58 -1.74
CA MET A 45 13.83 8.84 -1.05
C MET A 45 13.92 8.84 0.46
N GLY A 46 14.98 8.30 1.03
CA GLY A 46 15.05 8.09 2.46
C GLY A 46 14.25 6.91 2.95
N LEU A 47 13.76 6.06 2.05
CA LEU A 47 12.94 4.90 2.39
C LEU A 47 13.57 3.62 1.86
N THR A 48 13.40 2.52 2.60
CA THR A 48 13.77 1.21 2.07
C THR A 48 12.74 0.79 1.02
N PRO A 49 13.06 -0.20 0.19
CA PRO A 49 12.08 -0.70 -0.78
C PRO A 49 10.79 -1.17 -0.15
N ASN A 50 10.84 -1.82 1.02
CA ASN A 50 9.62 -2.26 1.70
C ASN A 50 8.82 -1.07 2.21
N GLU A 51 9.49 -0.06 2.75
CA GLU A 51 8.80 1.14 3.20
C GLU A 51 8.16 1.88 2.03
N PHE A 52 8.85 1.92 0.91
CA PHE A 52 8.32 2.54 -0.30
C PHE A 52 7.09 1.79 -0.79
N THR A 53 7.15 0.45 -0.80
CA THR A 53 6.01 -0.36 -1.19
C THR A 53 4.80 -0.10 -0.31
N MET A 54 5.02 -0.05 1.01
CA MET A 54 3.94 0.22 1.95
C MET A 54 3.34 1.60 1.71
N LYS A 55 4.19 2.60 1.48
CA LYS A 55 3.72 3.95 1.21
C LYS A 55 2.81 3.97 -0.02
N LEU A 56 3.22 3.30 -1.09
CA LEU A 56 2.42 3.27 -2.31
C LEU A 56 1.09 2.57 -2.10
N LYS A 57 1.08 1.47 -1.34
CA LYS A 57 -0.16 0.78 -1.04
C LYS A 57 -1.12 1.66 -0.26
N LEU A 58 -0.61 2.36 0.74
CA LEU A 58 -1.47 3.18 1.57
C LEU A 58 -1.96 4.42 0.83
N GLU A 59 -1.18 4.96 -0.09
CA GLU A 59 -1.63 6.06 -0.94
C GLU A 59 -2.76 5.60 -1.86
N GLU A 60 -2.63 4.40 -2.42
CA GLU A 60 -3.70 3.87 -3.25
C GLU A 60 -4.94 3.56 -2.42
N ALA A 61 -4.74 3.11 -1.18
CA ALA A 61 -5.87 2.88 -0.28
C ALA A 61 -6.66 4.17 -0.08
N LEU A 62 -5.96 5.28 0.16
CA LEU A 62 -6.63 6.56 0.34
C LEU A 62 -7.44 6.93 -0.89
N ARG A 63 -6.87 6.74 -2.07
CA ARG A 63 -7.60 7.03 -3.31
C ARG A 63 -8.86 6.16 -3.43
N LEU A 64 -8.74 4.86 -3.14
CA LEU A 64 -9.88 3.96 -3.22
C LEU A 64 -10.97 4.34 -2.22
N LEU A 65 -10.57 4.72 -1.01
CA LEU A 65 -11.54 5.14 0.00
C LEU A 65 -12.34 6.35 -0.45
N GLN A 66 -11.69 7.28 -1.12
CA GLN A 66 -12.32 8.53 -1.52
C GLN A 66 -13.04 8.45 -2.85
N GLU A 67 -12.57 7.61 -3.76
CA GLU A 67 -13.06 7.62 -5.14
C GLU A 67 -13.85 6.38 -5.55
N GLU A 68 -13.74 5.29 -4.79
CA GLU A 68 -14.37 4.03 -5.16
C GLU A 68 -15.28 3.52 -4.04
N PRO A 69 -16.44 4.15 -3.87
CA PRO A 69 -17.30 3.81 -2.73
C PRO A 69 -17.87 2.40 -2.76
N GLN A 70 -17.79 1.71 -3.89
CA GLN A 70 -18.30 0.35 -3.98
C GLN A 70 -17.43 -0.66 -3.21
N TYR A 71 -16.19 -0.30 -2.90
CA TYR A 71 -15.30 -1.23 -2.17
C TYR A 71 -15.39 -0.96 -0.68
N ASN A 72 -15.55 -2.03 0.10
CA ASN A 72 -15.50 -1.89 1.55
C ASN A 72 -14.03 -2.05 2.01
N ILE A 73 -13.82 -1.91 3.32
CA ILE A 73 -12.46 -1.93 3.87
C ILE A 73 -11.75 -3.24 3.58
N SER A 74 -12.47 -4.37 3.73
CA SER A 74 -11.87 -5.68 3.47
C SER A 74 -11.44 -5.81 2.02
N GLU A 75 -12.30 -5.38 1.10
CA GLU A 75 -11.99 -5.48 -0.32
C GLU A 75 -10.77 -4.64 -0.68
N ILE A 76 -10.69 -3.43 -0.11
CA ILE A 76 -9.54 -2.57 -0.37
C ILE A 76 -8.26 -3.25 0.13
N SER A 77 -8.31 -3.80 1.35
CA SER A 77 -7.12 -4.41 1.91
C SER A 77 -6.61 -5.58 1.06
N TYR A 78 -7.52 -6.41 0.58
CA TYR A 78 -7.11 -7.56 -0.23
C TYR A 78 -6.64 -7.15 -1.61
N ARG A 79 -7.25 -6.14 -2.21
CA ARG A 79 -6.81 -5.66 -3.50
C ARG A 79 -5.38 -5.12 -3.46
N LEU A 80 -4.97 -4.63 -2.30
CA LEU A 80 -3.63 -4.07 -2.13
C LEU A 80 -2.63 -5.09 -1.61
N GLY A 81 -3.06 -6.34 -1.44
CA GLY A 81 -2.15 -7.40 -1.06
C GLY A 81 -1.88 -7.52 0.43
N PHE A 82 -2.71 -6.92 1.26
CA PHE A 82 -2.57 -7.10 2.71
C PHE A 82 -3.11 -8.46 3.11
N THR A 83 -2.50 -9.05 4.13
CA THR A 83 -2.89 -10.38 4.59
C THR A 83 -4.23 -10.36 5.32
N SER A 84 -4.58 -9.24 5.95
CA SER A 84 -5.85 -9.14 6.63
C SER A 84 -6.28 -7.68 6.70
N PRO A 85 -7.60 -7.44 6.77
CA PRO A 85 -8.10 -6.07 6.95
C PRO A 85 -7.62 -5.43 8.24
N ARG A 86 -7.44 -6.24 9.30
CA ARG A 86 -6.96 -5.73 10.58
C ARG A 86 -5.56 -5.16 10.45
N TYR A 87 -4.67 -5.91 9.80
CA TYR A 87 -3.31 -5.44 9.59
C TYR A 87 -3.30 -4.19 8.71
N PHE A 88 -4.12 -4.20 7.65
CA PHE A 88 -4.24 -3.04 6.78
C PHE A 88 -4.64 -1.79 7.57
N SER A 89 -5.69 -1.90 8.40
CA SER A 89 -6.15 -0.75 9.16
C SER A 89 -5.11 -0.24 10.13
N ARG A 90 -4.35 -1.15 10.72
CA ARG A 90 -3.28 -0.76 11.63
C ARG A 90 -2.20 0.03 10.88
N CYS A 91 -1.79 -0.47 9.72
CA CYS A 91 -0.79 0.22 8.91
C CYS A 91 -1.30 1.58 8.44
N PHE A 92 -2.55 1.63 8.00
CA PHE A 92 -3.15 2.87 7.52
C PHE A 92 -3.19 3.91 8.64
N LYS A 93 -3.64 3.50 9.81
CA LYS A 93 -3.74 4.43 10.93
C LYS A 93 -2.36 4.92 11.36
N SER A 94 -1.38 4.04 11.34
CA SER A 94 -0.01 4.42 11.68
C SER A 94 0.53 5.45 10.68
N PHE A 95 0.19 5.31 9.41
CA PHE A 95 0.72 6.16 8.37
C PHE A 95 0.01 7.52 8.31
N TYR A 96 -1.32 7.51 8.39
CA TYR A 96 -2.13 8.73 8.24
C TYR A 96 -2.63 9.30 9.57
N GLY A 97 -2.48 8.58 10.67
CA GLY A 97 -2.90 9.06 11.97
C GLY A 97 -4.35 8.80 12.32
N VAL A 98 -5.16 8.34 11.36
CA VAL A 98 -6.58 8.07 11.59
C VAL A 98 -6.97 6.79 10.85
N ALA A 99 -8.05 6.19 11.27
CA ALA A 99 -8.53 4.94 10.66
C ALA A 99 -9.05 5.19 9.24
N PRO A 100 -9.05 4.14 8.40
CA PRO A 100 -9.48 4.31 7.00
C PRO A 100 -10.87 4.92 6.83
N LEU A 101 -11.81 4.58 7.69
CA LEU A 101 -13.17 5.09 7.55
C LEU A 101 -13.25 6.60 7.65
N SER A 102 -12.27 7.23 8.31
CA SER A 102 -12.26 8.68 8.44
C SER A 102 -12.21 9.40 7.09
N TYR A 103 -11.72 8.71 6.07
CA TYR A 103 -11.60 9.30 4.75
C TYR A 103 -12.75 8.92 3.83
N ARG A 104 -13.76 8.23 4.35
CA ARG A 104 -14.90 7.83 3.53
C ARG A 104 -16.08 8.72 3.84
N LYS A 105 -16.69 9.23 2.80
CA LYS A 105 -17.77 10.21 2.98
C LYS A 105 -19.13 9.59 3.06
N ASP A 106 -19.31 8.44 2.42
CA ASP A 106 -20.63 7.84 2.26
C ASP A 106 -20.69 6.44 2.81
N SER A 107 -21.91 5.90 2.93
CA SER A 107 -22.15 4.53 3.33
C SER A 107 -21.44 4.17 4.63
N PRO A 108 -21.59 4.99 5.63
CA PRO A 108 -20.87 4.75 6.89
C PRO A 108 -21.31 3.49 7.62
N ARG A 109 -22.51 3.00 7.34
CA ARG A 109 -23.03 1.87 8.07
C ARG A 109 -22.24 0.60 7.83
N GLU A 110 -22.07 0.27 6.56
CA GLU A 110 -21.33 -0.92 6.18
C GLU A 110 -19.88 -0.80 6.60
N ASP A 111 -19.32 0.36 6.37
CA ASP A 111 -17.93 0.61 6.72
C ASP A 111 -17.72 0.64 8.22
N SER A 112 -18.69 1.14 8.97
CA SER A 112 -18.60 1.15 10.42
C SER A 112 -18.49 -0.26 10.96
N GLN A 113 -19.25 -1.18 10.38
CA GLN A 113 -19.19 -2.57 10.80
C GLN A 113 -17.85 -3.18 10.51
N ALA A 114 -17.30 -2.90 9.33
CA ALA A 114 -15.98 -3.38 8.99
C ALA A 114 -14.95 -2.82 9.95
N GLU A 115 -15.11 -1.59 10.33
CA GLU A 115 -14.21 -0.94 11.28
C GLU A 115 -14.25 -1.64 12.63
N GLU A 116 -15.43 -1.98 13.10
CA GLU A 116 -15.56 -2.66 14.38
C GLU A 116 -14.87 -4.02 14.36
N ASP A 117 -15.03 -4.74 13.27
CA ASP A 117 -14.38 -6.03 13.12
C ASP A 117 -12.88 -5.89 13.16
N ILE A 118 -12.37 -4.83 12.58
CA ILE A 118 -10.93 -4.61 12.48
C ILE A 118 -10.33 -4.20 13.79
N GLN A 119 -11.08 -3.48 14.62
CA GLN A 119 -10.54 -2.94 15.84
C GLN A 119 -10.39 -3.97 16.96
N GLU A 120 -10.93 -5.13 16.78
CA GLU A 120 -10.73 -6.17 17.76
C GLU A 120 -9.29 -6.63 17.77
#